data_16976eb4ae7958a87608492895577319
#
_entry.id   16976eb4ae7958a87608492895577319
#
_cell.length_a   1.000
_cell.length_b   1.000
_cell.length_c   1.000
_cell.angle_alpha   90.00
_cell.angle_beta   90.00
_cell.angle_gamma   90.00
#
_symmetry.space_group_name_H-M   'P 1'
#
loop_
_entity.id
_entity.type
_entity.pdbx_description
1 polymer ?
#
loop_
_entity_poly.entity_id
_entity_poly.type
_entity_poly.pdbx_seq_one_letter_code
_entity_poly.pdbx_strand_id
1 'polypeptide(L)'
;MLIKEFYADRLYTRIFDAREAMGQCAGEEIAQKLRELLASRDQVNIMFGAAPSQNETLATLVSAEGIDWSRVNAFHMDEYVGLPTEHPAGFGNYLNRHIFSLLPFRSVNLINGGAADIDAEAARYSELLEKMPLDVCVLGIGENGHIAFNDPHVADFCDPLKVKLVELNE
;
A
#
# COMPACT_ATOMS: atom_id res chain seq x y z
N MET A 1 11.92 17.60 11.58
CA MET A 1 13.03 18.11 10.74
C MET A 1 13.87 16.93 10.24
N LEU A 2 14.45 16.99 9.03
CA LEU A 2 15.38 15.97 8.53
C LEU A 2 16.67 16.00 9.37
N ILE A 3 17.07 14.83 9.90
CA ILE A 3 18.29 14.68 10.71
C ILE A 3 19.45 14.20 9.84
N LYS A 4 19.19 13.19 9.00
CA LYS A 4 20.22 12.53 8.20
C LYS A 4 19.61 11.93 6.94
N GLU A 5 20.40 11.91 5.87
CA GLU A 5 20.10 11.18 4.63
C GLU A 5 21.34 10.44 4.12
N PHE A 6 21.15 9.28 3.53
CA PHE A 6 22.24 8.46 2.99
C PHE A 6 21.68 7.36 2.08
N TYR A 7 22.56 6.73 1.33
CA TYR A 7 22.26 5.51 0.58
C TYR A 7 22.76 4.28 1.33
N ALA A 8 21.90 3.28 1.49
CA ALA A 8 22.28 1.93 1.87
C ALA A 8 22.07 1.05 0.62
N ASP A 9 23.14 0.77 -0.10
CA ASP A 9 23.15 0.20 -1.45
C ASP A 9 22.30 1.07 -2.40
N ARG A 10 21.14 0.58 -2.86
CA ARG A 10 20.21 1.35 -3.73
C ARG A 10 19.11 2.06 -2.94
N LEU A 11 18.99 1.79 -1.67
CA LEU A 11 17.95 2.38 -0.82
C LEU A 11 18.37 3.77 -0.37
N TYR A 12 17.66 4.80 -0.85
CA TYR A 12 17.78 6.15 -0.32
C TYR A 12 17.02 6.26 0.99
N THR A 13 17.73 6.57 2.07
CA THR A 13 17.23 6.58 3.43
C THR A 13 17.27 7.99 4.00
N ARG A 14 16.17 8.39 4.65
CA ARG A 14 16.07 9.66 5.39
C ARG A 14 15.55 9.43 6.79
N ILE A 15 16.22 10.04 7.77
CA ILE A 15 15.88 9.98 9.18
C ILE A 15 15.33 11.34 9.61
N PHE A 16 14.19 11.34 10.26
CA PHE A 16 13.54 12.53 10.79
C PHE A 16 13.49 12.49 12.32
N ASP A 17 13.42 13.67 12.96
CA ASP A 17 13.29 13.82 14.41
C ASP A 17 11.87 13.59 14.93
N ALA A 18 10.89 13.59 14.04
CA ALA A 18 9.48 13.42 14.39
C ALA A 18 8.77 12.61 13.30
N ARG A 19 7.81 11.80 13.74
CA ARG A 19 6.96 10.96 12.91
C ARG A 19 6.14 11.79 11.91
N GLU A 20 5.62 12.94 12.36
CA GLU A 20 4.85 13.87 11.55
C GLU A 20 5.69 14.40 10.37
N ALA A 21 6.92 14.81 10.65
CA ALA A 21 7.83 15.32 9.61
C ALA A 21 8.20 14.23 8.59
N MET A 22 8.39 13.00 9.04
CA MET A 22 8.64 11.84 8.18
C MET A 22 7.42 11.55 7.29
N GLY A 23 6.23 11.45 7.89
CA GLY A 23 5.00 11.11 7.18
C GLY A 23 4.60 12.19 6.18
N GLN A 24 4.74 13.48 6.54
CA GLN A 24 4.52 14.59 5.63
C GLN A 24 5.47 14.50 4.43
N CYS A 25 6.75 14.33 4.68
CA CYS A 25 7.74 14.25 3.60
C CYS A 25 7.46 13.06 2.67
N ALA A 26 7.12 11.88 3.22
CA ALA A 26 6.76 10.71 2.42
C ALA A 26 5.50 10.96 1.57
N GLY A 27 4.46 11.56 2.16
CA GLY A 27 3.23 11.89 1.45
C GLY A 27 3.44 12.91 0.32
N GLU A 28 4.26 13.95 0.56
CA GLU A 28 4.61 14.94 -0.46
C GLU A 28 5.38 14.31 -1.64
N GLU A 29 6.30 13.38 -1.37
CA GLU A 29 7.04 12.68 -2.43
C GLU A 29 6.15 11.75 -3.25
N ILE A 30 5.25 11.02 -2.60
CA ILE A 30 4.27 10.20 -3.30
C ILE A 30 3.37 11.09 -4.16
N ALA A 31 2.87 12.20 -3.61
CA ALA A 31 2.06 13.17 -4.35
C ALA A 31 2.78 13.73 -5.57
N GLN A 32 4.05 14.10 -5.41
CA GLN A 32 4.89 14.58 -6.52
C GLN A 32 5.07 13.48 -7.57
N LYS A 33 5.35 12.24 -7.16
CA LYS A 33 5.49 11.11 -8.07
C LYS A 33 4.22 10.83 -8.86
N LEU A 34 3.05 10.91 -8.22
CA LEU A 34 1.76 10.75 -8.90
C LEU A 34 1.52 11.83 -9.94
N ARG A 35 1.82 13.11 -9.64
CA ARG A 35 1.72 14.21 -10.61
C ARG A 35 2.61 13.96 -11.84
N GLU A 36 3.86 13.56 -11.62
CA GLU A 36 4.82 13.25 -12.70
C GLU A 36 4.32 12.11 -13.60
N LEU A 37 3.83 11.03 -13.00
CA LEU A 37 3.29 9.89 -13.74
C LEU A 37 2.03 10.28 -14.54
N LEU A 38 1.10 11.00 -13.92
CA LEU A 38 -0.14 11.44 -14.56
C LEU A 38 0.07 12.48 -15.65
N ALA A 39 1.20 13.18 -15.65
CA ALA A 39 1.57 14.09 -16.74
C ALA A 39 1.89 13.36 -18.06
N SER A 40 2.26 12.07 -17.99
CA SER A 40 2.67 11.27 -19.15
C SER A 40 1.86 10.01 -19.39
N ARG A 41 0.95 9.64 -18.47
CA ARG A 41 0.16 8.40 -18.52
C ARG A 41 -1.32 8.70 -18.29
N ASP A 42 -2.20 7.95 -18.96
CA ASP A 42 -3.64 8.08 -18.79
C ASP A 42 -4.13 7.64 -17.42
N GLN A 43 -3.44 6.68 -16.81
CA GLN A 43 -3.77 6.16 -15.48
C GLN A 43 -2.50 5.69 -14.74
N VAL A 44 -2.61 5.62 -13.42
CA VAL A 44 -1.54 5.19 -12.50
C VAL A 44 -2.10 4.19 -11.51
N ASN A 45 -1.30 3.18 -11.15
CA ASN A 45 -1.66 2.11 -10.23
C ASN A 45 -0.81 2.23 -8.96
N ILE A 46 -1.47 2.42 -7.81
CA ILE A 46 -0.80 2.57 -6.51
C ILE A 46 -1.30 1.54 -5.51
N MET A 47 -0.38 0.92 -4.78
CA MET A 47 -0.68 0.00 -3.70
C MET A 47 -0.35 0.63 -2.35
N PHE A 48 -1.20 0.38 -1.36
CA PHE A 48 -1.06 0.87 0.01
C PHE A 48 -0.94 -0.27 1.01
N GLY A 49 -0.03 -0.14 1.96
CA GLY A 49 -0.06 -0.91 3.20
C GLY A 49 -1.00 -0.27 4.22
N ALA A 50 -1.50 -1.07 5.14
CA ALA A 50 -2.49 -0.66 6.13
C ALA A 50 -1.91 -0.76 7.54
N ALA A 51 -1.28 0.29 8.02
CA ALA A 51 -0.75 0.34 9.37
C ALA A 51 -0.82 1.76 9.96
N PRO A 52 -1.02 1.91 11.29
CA PRO A 52 -1.01 3.21 11.95
C PRO A 52 0.26 4.04 11.72
N SER A 53 1.37 3.40 11.39
CA SER A 53 2.63 4.07 11.02
C SER A 53 2.52 4.90 9.74
N GLN A 54 1.49 4.70 8.92
CA GLN A 54 1.27 5.44 7.67
C GLN A 54 0.25 6.58 7.79
N ASN A 55 -0.33 6.80 8.97
CA ASN A 55 -1.42 7.77 9.14
C ASN A 55 -1.06 9.16 8.61
N GLU A 56 0.13 9.66 8.93
CA GLU A 56 0.58 11.00 8.55
C GLU A 56 0.84 11.09 7.04
N THR A 57 1.35 10.02 6.44
CA THR A 57 1.54 9.92 4.99
C THR A 57 0.21 9.94 4.26
N LEU A 58 -0.76 9.14 4.71
CA LEU A 58 -2.11 9.09 4.13
C LEU A 58 -2.84 10.43 4.28
N ALA A 59 -2.77 11.06 5.45
CA ALA A 59 -3.36 12.37 5.69
C ALA A 59 -2.76 13.46 4.77
N THR A 60 -1.46 13.42 4.54
CA THR A 60 -0.78 14.32 3.61
C THR A 60 -1.27 14.10 2.17
N LEU A 61 -1.43 12.85 1.75
CA LEU A 61 -1.96 12.53 0.42
C LEU A 61 -3.41 12.99 0.23
N VAL A 62 -4.26 12.84 1.26
CA VAL A 62 -5.66 13.32 1.22
C VAL A 62 -5.71 14.84 1.02
N SER A 63 -4.74 15.57 1.58
CA SER A 63 -4.65 17.02 1.47
C SER A 63 -3.87 17.50 0.24
N ALA A 64 -3.28 16.60 -0.53
CA ALA A 64 -2.42 16.95 -1.65
C ALA A 64 -3.23 17.48 -2.85
N GLU A 65 -2.86 18.66 -3.34
CA GLU A 65 -3.48 19.27 -4.50
C GLU A 65 -2.83 18.85 -5.82
N GLY A 66 -3.53 19.04 -6.93
CA GLY A 66 -3.00 18.87 -8.29
C GLY A 66 -2.83 17.40 -8.72
N ILE A 67 -3.50 16.46 -8.04
CA ILE A 67 -3.57 15.05 -8.43
C ILE A 67 -4.98 14.76 -8.96
N ASP A 68 -5.08 14.27 -10.20
CA ASP A 68 -6.34 13.76 -10.74
C ASP A 68 -6.57 12.32 -10.28
N TRP A 69 -7.19 12.19 -9.12
CA TRP A 69 -7.49 10.90 -8.51
C TRP A 69 -8.44 10.03 -9.35
N SER A 70 -9.26 10.62 -10.23
CA SER A 70 -10.11 9.87 -11.15
C SER A 70 -9.34 9.05 -12.20
N ARG A 71 -8.01 9.21 -12.24
CA ARG A 71 -7.07 8.46 -13.08
C ARG A 71 -6.15 7.55 -12.28
N VAL A 72 -6.38 7.39 -10.96
CA VAL A 72 -5.57 6.56 -10.06
C VAL A 72 -6.36 5.32 -9.65
N ASN A 73 -5.79 4.15 -9.91
CA ASN A 73 -6.31 2.86 -9.43
C ASN A 73 -5.59 2.50 -8.13
N ALA A 74 -6.35 2.28 -7.06
CA ALA A 74 -5.83 1.95 -5.75
C ALA A 74 -5.94 0.45 -5.45
N PHE A 75 -4.93 -0.07 -4.76
CA PHE A 75 -4.81 -1.44 -4.28
C PHE A 75 -4.40 -1.45 -2.81
N HIS A 76 -4.65 -2.55 -2.09
CA HIS A 76 -3.98 -2.79 -0.82
C HIS A 76 -3.18 -4.11 -0.86
N MET A 77 -2.18 -4.24 0.03
CA MET A 77 -1.19 -5.29 -0.16
C MET A 77 -1.51 -6.59 0.56
N ASP A 78 -2.33 -6.57 1.60
CA ASP A 78 -2.62 -7.73 2.43
C ASP A 78 -4.00 -7.62 3.09
N GLU A 79 -4.58 -8.76 3.50
CA GLU A 79 -5.83 -8.83 4.25
C GLU A 79 -5.88 -10.11 5.09
N TYR A 80 -6.57 -10.04 6.23
CA TYR A 80 -6.86 -11.20 7.06
C TYR A 80 -7.94 -12.08 6.44
N VAL A 81 -7.68 -13.39 6.40
CA VAL A 81 -8.69 -14.38 6.00
C VAL A 81 -9.59 -14.70 7.17
N GLY A 82 -10.90 -14.82 6.88
CA GLY A 82 -11.91 -15.22 7.86
C GLY A 82 -12.49 -14.08 8.70
N LEU A 83 -12.05 -12.84 8.51
CA LEU A 83 -12.73 -11.70 9.11
C LEU A 83 -14.01 -11.36 8.31
N PRO A 84 -15.12 -11.03 8.99
CA PRO A 84 -16.27 -10.44 8.32
C PRO A 84 -15.87 -9.18 7.54
N THR A 85 -16.49 -8.95 6.39
CA THR A 85 -16.17 -7.82 5.50
C THR A 85 -16.18 -6.46 6.22
N GLU A 86 -17.11 -6.27 7.17
CA GLU A 86 -17.26 -5.02 7.93
C GLU A 86 -16.38 -4.97 9.20
N HIS A 87 -15.53 -5.97 9.44
CA HIS A 87 -14.75 -6.01 10.66
C HIS A 87 -13.77 -4.83 10.74
N PRO A 88 -13.72 -4.08 11.86
CA PRO A 88 -12.90 -2.86 11.96
C PRO A 88 -11.39 -3.10 11.86
N ALA A 89 -10.93 -4.32 12.13
CA ALA A 89 -9.53 -4.72 11.98
C ALA A 89 -9.15 -5.09 10.53
N GLY A 90 -10.12 -5.22 9.60
CA GLY A 90 -9.81 -5.47 8.19
C GLY A 90 -9.00 -4.30 7.61
N PHE A 91 -7.96 -4.63 6.85
CA PHE A 91 -7.06 -3.62 6.27
C PHE A 91 -7.73 -2.79 5.19
N GLY A 92 -8.59 -3.41 4.38
CA GLY A 92 -9.44 -2.67 3.44
C GLY A 92 -10.32 -1.63 4.16
N ASN A 93 -10.90 -1.96 5.31
CA ASN A 93 -11.70 -1.03 6.13
C ASN A 93 -10.85 0.08 6.76
N TYR A 94 -9.63 -0.25 7.18
CA TYR A 94 -8.68 0.75 7.65
C TYR A 94 -8.39 1.79 6.56
N LEU A 95 -8.02 1.34 5.36
CA LEU A 95 -7.71 2.22 4.24
C LEU A 95 -8.95 2.99 3.72
N ASN A 96 -10.14 2.39 3.78
CA ASN A 96 -11.38 3.10 3.46
C ASN A 96 -11.56 4.32 4.37
N ARG A 97 -11.31 4.19 5.68
CA ARG A 97 -11.43 5.31 6.63
C ARG A 97 -10.35 6.38 6.44
N HIS A 98 -9.15 5.99 6.02
CA HIS A 98 -7.99 6.89 6.00
C HIS A 98 -7.72 7.53 4.64
N ILE A 99 -8.17 6.92 3.54
CA ILE A 99 -7.88 7.44 2.20
C ILE A 99 -8.93 7.06 1.13
N PHE A 100 -9.37 5.80 1.03
CA PHE A 100 -10.12 5.35 -0.15
C PHE A 100 -11.49 6.00 -0.29
N SER A 101 -12.22 6.24 0.82
CA SER A 101 -13.51 6.94 0.80
C SER A 101 -13.36 8.47 0.75
N LEU A 102 -12.16 9.00 0.95
CA LEU A 102 -11.91 10.44 1.02
C LEU A 102 -11.50 11.05 -0.31
N LEU A 103 -11.07 10.23 -1.28
CA LEU A 103 -10.58 10.66 -2.58
C LEU A 103 -11.32 9.94 -3.71
N PRO A 104 -11.59 10.62 -4.85
CA PRO A 104 -12.33 10.06 -5.96
C PRO A 104 -11.45 9.16 -6.86
N PHE A 105 -10.93 8.06 -6.31
CA PHE A 105 -10.16 7.09 -7.08
C PHE A 105 -10.92 6.56 -8.29
N ARG A 106 -10.21 6.29 -9.40
CA ARG A 106 -10.75 5.60 -10.56
C ARG A 106 -11.31 4.23 -10.21
N SER A 107 -10.57 3.46 -9.44
CA SER A 107 -10.99 2.20 -8.86
C SER A 107 -10.30 1.95 -7.52
N VAL A 108 -10.98 1.24 -6.63
CA VAL A 108 -10.41 0.73 -5.38
C VAL A 108 -10.53 -0.79 -5.43
N ASN A 109 -9.41 -1.47 -5.47
CA ASN A 109 -9.33 -2.92 -5.62
C ASN A 109 -8.93 -3.53 -4.27
N LEU A 110 -9.87 -4.20 -3.63
CA LEU A 110 -9.68 -4.84 -2.32
C LEU A 110 -9.58 -6.35 -2.47
N ILE A 111 -8.83 -6.97 -1.58
CA ILE A 111 -8.81 -8.42 -1.34
C ILE A 111 -10.02 -8.73 -0.45
N ASN A 112 -10.82 -9.71 -0.84
CA ASN A 112 -11.93 -10.17 -0.04
C ASN A 112 -11.50 -11.32 0.88
N GLY A 113 -11.01 -11.00 2.08
CA GLY A 113 -10.63 -11.99 3.08
C GLY A 113 -11.78 -12.86 3.61
N GLY A 114 -13.03 -12.47 3.33
CA GLY A 114 -14.24 -13.25 3.66
C GLY A 114 -14.76 -14.11 2.49
N ALA A 115 -14.01 -14.24 1.39
CA ALA A 115 -14.43 -15.05 0.26
C ALA A 115 -14.62 -16.54 0.65
N ALA A 116 -15.63 -17.20 0.08
CA ALA A 116 -15.88 -18.61 0.33
C ALA A 116 -14.78 -19.51 -0.27
N ASP A 117 -14.12 -19.05 -1.33
CA ASP A 117 -12.98 -19.69 -1.97
C ASP A 117 -11.83 -18.68 -2.00
N ILE A 118 -10.89 -18.85 -1.07
CA ILE A 118 -9.75 -17.94 -0.89
C ILE A 118 -8.71 -18.14 -2.00
N ASP A 119 -8.55 -19.33 -2.53
CA ASP A 119 -7.63 -19.58 -3.64
C ASP A 119 -8.12 -18.90 -4.92
N ALA A 120 -9.44 -18.96 -5.18
CA ALA A 120 -10.05 -18.21 -6.28
C ALA A 120 -9.91 -16.69 -6.11
N GLU A 121 -10.00 -16.18 -4.87
CA GLU A 121 -9.78 -14.76 -4.58
C GLU A 121 -8.33 -14.34 -4.79
N ALA A 122 -7.36 -15.15 -4.35
CA ALA A 122 -5.95 -14.92 -4.59
C ALA A 122 -5.62 -14.91 -6.10
N ALA A 123 -6.22 -15.83 -6.85
CA ALA A 123 -6.09 -15.87 -8.31
C ALA A 123 -6.69 -14.62 -8.96
N ARG A 124 -7.90 -14.20 -8.54
CA ARG A 124 -8.56 -12.97 -9.04
C ARG A 124 -7.68 -11.73 -8.82
N TYR A 125 -7.12 -11.59 -7.60
CA TYR A 125 -6.30 -10.44 -7.26
C TYR A 125 -4.96 -10.47 -8.00
N SER A 126 -4.38 -11.66 -8.18
CA SER A 126 -3.17 -11.84 -9.01
C SER A 126 -3.40 -11.41 -10.45
N GLU A 127 -4.53 -11.78 -11.06
CA GLU A 127 -4.90 -11.34 -12.43
C GLU A 127 -5.07 -9.82 -12.51
N LEU A 128 -5.63 -9.17 -11.48
CA LEU A 128 -5.72 -7.71 -11.44
C LEU A 128 -4.34 -7.06 -11.46
N LEU A 129 -3.40 -7.56 -10.65
CA LEU A 129 -2.03 -7.06 -10.61
C LEU A 129 -1.26 -7.33 -11.92
N GLU A 130 -1.61 -8.38 -12.67
CA GLU A 130 -1.06 -8.62 -14.01
C GLU A 130 -1.58 -7.62 -15.05
N LYS A 131 -2.88 -7.35 -15.02
CA LYS A 131 -3.54 -6.41 -15.94
C LYS A 131 -3.19 -4.96 -15.64
N MET A 132 -2.92 -4.65 -14.38
CA MET A 132 -2.63 -3.31 -13.87
C MET A 132 -1.33 -3.32 -13.05
N PRO A 133 -0.15 -3.43 -13.69
CA PRO A 133 1.13 -3.40 -13.01
C PRO A 133 1.29 -2.14 -12.16
N LEU A 134 1.83 -2.29 -10.95
CA LEU A 134 1.98 -1.20 -10.00
C LEU A 134 3.06 -0.20 -10.46
N ASP A 135 2.74 1.09 -10.33
CA ASP A 135 3.67 2.21 -10.55
C ASP A 135 4.29 2.71 -9.24
N VAL A 136 3.52 2.64 -8.16
CA VAL A 136 3.92 3.08 -6.82
C VAL A 136 3.46 2.07 -5.79
N CYS A 137 4.32 1.76 -4.81
CA CYS A 137 3.97 0.96 -3.66
C CYS A 137 4.34 1.71 -2.37
N VAL A 138 3.33 1.97 -1.53
CA VAL A 138 3.49 2.61 -0.22
C VAL A 138 3.42 1.51 0.83
N LEU A 139 4.55 1.21 1.45
CA LEU A 139 4.68 0.07 2.35
C LEU A 139 5.34 0.45 3.68
N GLY A 140 5.12 -0.38 4.69
CA GLY A 140 5.86 -0.39 5.95
C GLY A 140 6.80 -1.59 6.01
N ILE A 141 7.72 -1.56 6.96
CA ILE A 141 8.63 -2.66 7.27
C ILE A 141 8.35 -3.08 8.72
N GLY A 142 8.03 -4.35 8.94
CA GLY A 142 7.77 -4.91 10.27
C GLY A 142 9.05 -5.05 11.10
N GLU A 143 8.90 -5.39 12.39
CA GLU A 143 10.01 -5.49 13.36
C GLU A 143 11.07 -6.52 12.96
N ASN A 144 10.65 -7.62 12.33
CA ASN A 144 11.55 -8.69 11.83
C ASN A 144 11.98 -8.47 10.37
N GLY A 145 11.68 -7.31 9.78
CA GLY A 145 12.01 -6.97 8.41
C GLY A 145 11.00 -7.40 7.35
N HIS A 146 9.83 -7.92 7.74
CA HIS A 146 8.80 -8.31 6.78
C HIS A 146 8.18 -7.12 6.06
N ILE A 147 7.70 -7.36 4.85
CA ILE A 147 6.85 -6.48 4.06
C ILE A 147 5.55 -7.23 3.77
N ALA A 148 4.39 -6.60 3.95
CA ALA A 148 3.08 -7.27 3.98
C ALA A 148 3.12 -8.41 5.01
N PHE A 149 2.50 -9.54 4.74
CA PHE A 149 2.59 -10.74 5.59
C PHE A 149 3.73 -11.70 5.18
N ASN A 150 4.81 -11.18 4.54
CA ASN A 150 5.96 -11.99 4.21
C ASN A 150 6.95 -12.07 5.38
N ASP A 151 6.53 -12.72 6.46
CA ASP A 151 7.39 -13.04 7.59
C ASP A 151 8.54 -13.98 7.18
N PRO A 152 9.67 -14.02 7.93
CA PRO A 152 10.86 -14.78 7.55
C PRO A 152 10.64 -16.25 7.21
N HIS A 153 9.62 -16.91 7.79
CA HIS A 153 9.31 -18.32 7.53
C HIS A 153 8.56 -18.57 6.22
N VAL A 154 7.95 -17.52 5.62
CA VAL A 154 7.20 -17.62 4.35
C VAL A 154 7.75 -16.72 3.24
N ALA A 155 8.71 -15.85 3.57
CA ALA A 155 9.32 -14.94 2.62
C ALA A 155 10.21 -15.71 1.62
N ASP A 156 9.98 -15.48 0.33
CA ASP A 156 10.80 -15.97 -0.76
C ASP A 156 11.04 -14.85 -1.77
N PHE A 157 12.30 -14.46 -1.98
CA PHE A 157 12.65 -13.42 -2.96
C PHE A 157 12.47 -13.85 -4.42
N CYS A 158 12.29 -15.15 -4.66
CA CYS A 158 12.04 -15.73 -5.99
C CYS A 158 10.62 -16.30 -6.11
N ASP A 159 9.70 -15.91 -5.23
CA ASP A 159 8.33 -16.42 -5.22
C ASP A 159 7.64 -16.17 -6.58
N PRO A 160 7.18 -17.22 -7.27
CA PRO A 160 6.47 -17.05 -8.54
C PRO A 160 5.04 -16.51 -8.37
N LEU A 161 4.49 -16.55 -7.14
CA LEU A 161 3.13 -16.12 -6.86
C LEU A 161 3.09 -14.62 -6.55
N LYS A 162 2.19 -13.90 -7.20
CA LYS A 162 1.93 -12.49 -6.90
C LYS A 162 1.08 -12.29 -5.65
N VAL A 163 0.19 -13.23 -5.40
CA VAL A 163 -0.67 -13.28 -4.22
C VAL A 163 -0.69 -14.71 -3.71
N LYS A 164 -0.52 -14.89 -2.41
CA LYS A 164 -0.55 -16.19 -1.76
C LYS A 164 -1.22 -16.12 -0.38
N LEU A 165 -1.76 -17.24 0.04
CA LEU A 165 -2.17 -17.46 1.42
C LEU A 165 -0.93 -17.79 2.27
N VAL A 166 -0.84 -17.18 3.44
CA VAL A 166 0.24 -17.44 4.40
C VAL A 166 -0.33 -17.66 5.80
N GLU A 167 0.36 -18.45 6.60
CA GLU A 167 0.10 -18.59 8.03
C GLU A 167 0.97 -17.58 8.78
N LEU A 168 0.35 -16.83 9.70
CA LEU A 168 1.09 -15.90 10.53
C LEU A 168 1.74 -16.66 11.71
N ASN A 169 2.92 -16.20 12.14
CA ASN A 169 3.51 -16.68 13.38
C ASN A 169 2.65 -16.27 14.58
N GLU A 170 2.58 -17.17 15.59
CA GLU A 170 1.95 -16.89 16.88
C GLU A 170 2.73 -15.83 17.70
#